data_d17f64ac0105acad1bf684d78e42f6c3
#
_entry.id   d17f64ac0105acad1bf684d78e42f6c3
#
_cell.length_a   1.000
_cell.length_b   1.000
_cell.length_c   1.000
_cell.angle_alpha   90.00
_cell.angle_beta   90.00
_cell.angle_gamma   90.00
#
_symmetry.space_group_name_H-M   'P 1'
#
loop_
_entity.id
_entity.type
_entity.pdbx_description
1 polymer ?
#
loop_
_entity_poly.entity_id
_entity_poly.type
_entity_poly.pdbx_seq_one_letter_code
_entity_poly.pdbx_strand_id
1 'polypeptide(L)'
;MSAHELFNNLADEYDQWFEDNPLILESEIEAVRQVTPPFTRALEVGVGTGRFASALGIPLGVEPSEAMAAYARKRGIQVIPGVGEALPFDDASFDAVFMITVDCYLPLLAPVFAECRRVLEDGGHLILGHVDIDAPLGEVYLEAQDEDPFYKEAYFRGTRTVLGELEYAGFQVTRIRQTVYSFDNLLHEVREGHGDGVFAALCARKK
;
A
#
# COMPACT_ATOMS: atom_id res chain seq x y z
N MET A 1 -15.06 15.16 2.74
CA MET A 1 -15.19 13.88 3.49
C MET A 1 -13.76 13.37 3.65
N SER A 2 -13.34 12.92 4.82
CA SER A 2 -12.00 12.35 4.95
C SER A 2 -11.94 10.95 4.33
N ALA A 3 -10.74 10.49 3.94
CA ALA A 3 -10.59 9.15 3.34
C ALA A 3 -11.17 8.04 4.24
N HIS A 4 -10.98 8.12 5.58
CA HIS A 4 -11.52 7.12 6.48
C HIS A 4 -13.06 7.14 6.58
N GLU A 5 -13.72 8.29 6.44
CA GLU A 5 -15.18 8.37 6.37
C GLU A 5 -15.70 7.76 5.08
N LEU A 6 -15.00 7.95 3.97
CA LEU A 6 -15.31 7.32 2.70
C LEU A 6 -15.28 5.79 2.84
N PHE A 7 -14.19 5.25 3.35
CA PHE A 7 -13.99 3.80 3.50
C PHE A 7 -14.89 3.17 4.58
N ASN A 8 -15.36 3.93 5.57
CA ASN A 8 -16.42 3.42 6.46
C ASN A 8 -17.76 3.15 5.73
N ASN A 9 -18.02 3.90 4.66
CA ASN A 9 -19.25 3.75 3.90
C ASN A 9 -19.14 2.77 2.72
N LEU A 10 -17.94 2.56 2.20
CA LEU A 10 -17.70 1.78 0.98
C LEU A 10 -16.83 0.53 1.21
N ALA A 11 -16.75 0.04 2.45
CA ALA A 11 -15.92 -1.13 2.77
C ALA A 11 -16.39 -2.40 2.04
N ASP A 12 -17.70 -2.58 1.88
CA ASP A 12 -18.26 -3.74 1.19
C ASP A 12 -17.95 -3.71 -0.30
N GLU A 13 -18.13 -2.55 -0.95
CA GLU A 13 -17.84 -2.34 -2.37
C GLU A 13 -16.33 -2.49 -2.65
N TYR A 14 -15.49 -1.93 -1.76
CA TYR A 14 -14.05 -2.07 -1.86
C TYR A 14 -13.60 -3.53 -1.77
N ASP A 15 -14.13 -4.28 -0.82
CA ASP A 15 -13.77 -5.69 -0.65
C ASP A 15 -14.33 -6.55 -1.81
N GLN A 16 -15.52 -6.23 -2.31
CA GLN A 16 -16.14 -6.92 -3.44
C GLN A 16 -15.33 -6.74 -4.74
N TRP A 17 -14.72 -5.57 -4.95
CA TRP A 17 -13.88 -5.36 -6.13
C TRP A 17 -12.77 -6.41 -6.26
N PHE A 18 -12.15 -6.80 -5.17
CA PHE A 18 -11.11 -7.84 -5.17
C PHE A 18 -11.67 -9.25 -5.39
N GLU A 19 -12.92 -9.52 -4.96
CA GLU A 19 -13.60 -10.78 -5.30
C GLU A 19 -13.88 -10.87 -6.80
N ASP A 20 -14.21 -9.75 -7.42
CA ASP A 20 -14.51 -9.66 -8.85
C ASP A 20 -13.21 -9.66 -9.70
N ASN A 21 -12.07 -9.25 -9.12
CA ASN A 21 -10.77 -9.12 -9.80
C ASN A 21 -9.65 -9.92 -9.11
N PRO A 22 -9.83 -11.22 -8.82
CA PRO A 22 -8.87 -11.99 -8.03
C PRO A 22 -7.50 -12.16 -8.71
N LEU A 23 -7.43 -12.17 -10.04
CA LEU A 23 -6.17 -12.35 -10.76
C LEU A 23 -5.34 -11.06 -10.83
N ILE A 24 -5.98 -9.90 -10.82
CA ILE A 24 -5.29 -8.61 -10.63
C ILE A 24 -4.68 -8.58 -9.23
N LEU A 25 -5.47 -8.87 -8.19
CA LEU A 25 -4.98 -8.93 -6.81
C LEU A 25 -3.80 -9.90 -6.67
N GLU A 26 -3.89 -11.09 -7.29
CA GLU A 26 -2.80 -12.08 -7.24
C GLU A 26 -1.52 -11.54 -7.89
N SER A 27 -1.63 -10.82 -9.00
CA SER A 27 -0.51 -10.17 -9.68
C SER A 27 0.16 -9.10 -8.80
N GLU A 28 -0.63 -8.27 -8.11
CA GLU A 28 -0.15 -7.25 -7.18
C GLU A 28 0.54 -7.88 -5.97
N ILE A 29 -0.07 -8.90 -5.36
CA ILE A 29 0.52 -9.65 -4.25
C ILE A 29 1.86 -10.26 -4.66
N GLU A 30 1.94 -10.83 -5.86
CA GLU A 30 3.19 -11.42 -6.35
C GLU A 30 4.28 -10.36 -6.56
N ALA A 31 3.94 -9.17 -7.07
CA ALA A 31 4.88 -8.06 -7.20
C ALA A 31 5.42 -7.62 -5.83
N VAL A 32 4.55 -7.49 -4.82
CA VAL A 32 4.94 -7.17 -3.44
C VAL A 32 5.82 -8.28 -2.86
N ARG A 33 5.46 -9.55 -3.06
CA ARG A 33 6.23 -10.70 -2.57
C ARG A 33 7.65 -10.71 -3.14
N GLN A 34 7.82 -10.40 -4.43
CA GLN A 34 9.13 -10.39 -5.09
C GLN A 34 10.08 -9.29 -4.59
N VAL A 35 9.56 -8.19 -4.05
CA VAL A 35 10.42 -7.14 -3.48
C VAL A 35 10.66 -7.35 -1.98
N THR A 36 9.82 -8.12 -1.30
CA THR A 36 9.83 -8.28 0.16
C THR A 36 10.97 -9.19 0.60
N PRO A 37 11.89 -8.74 1.48
CA PRO A 37 12.85 -9.61 2.14
C PRO A 37 12.16 -10.45 3.23
N PRO A 38 12.79 -11.51 3.75
CA PRO A 38 12.30 -12.21 4.92
C PRO A 38 12.10 -11.26 6.11
N PHE A 39 11.02 -11.43 6.84
CA PHE A 39 10.69 -10.64 8.02
C PHE A 39 10.16 -11.53 9.16
N THR A 40 10.15 -10.99 10.38
CA THR A 40 9.63 -11.66 11.58
C THR A 40 8.62 -10.82 12.35
N ARG A 41 8.75 -9.49 12.29
CA ARG A 41 7.89 -8.52 12.98
C ARG A 41 7.39 -7.49 11.97
N ALA A 42 6.26 -7.78 11.37
CA ALA A 42 5.70 -6.94 10.31
C ALA A 42 4.45 -6.19 10.76
N LEU A 43 4.31 -4.98 10.21
CA LEU A 43 3.15 -4.11 10.35
C LEU A 43 2.66 -3.70 8.95
N GLU A 44 1.35 -3.66 8.71
CA GLU A 44 0.77 -2.96 7.56
C GLU A 44 0.06 -1.68 8.03
N VAL A 45 0.45 -0.54 7.47
CA VAL A 45 -0.15 0.78 7.71
C VAL A 45 -1.22 1.01 6.65
N GLY A 46 -2.46 1.29 7.10
CA GLY A 46 -3.63 1.33 6.22
C GLY A 46 -4.00 -0.07 5.74
N VAL A 47 -4.12 -1.03 6.68
CA VAL A 47 -4.35 -2.45 6.33
C VAL A 47 -5.67 -2.70 5.60
N GLY A 48 -6.59 -1.74 5.62
CA GLY A 48 -7.87 -1.83 4.92
C GLY A 48 -8.65 -3.08 5.31
N THR A 49 -9.12 -3.83 4.30
CA THR A 49 -9.83 -5.10 4.51
C THR A 49 -8.89 -6.27 4.80
N GLY A 50 -7.57 -6.07 4.79
CA GLY A 50 -6.57 -7.06 5.17
C GLY A 50 -6.23 -8.10 4.08
N ARG A 51 -6.55 -7.83 2.82
CA ARG A 51 -6.30 -8.78 1.73
C ARG A 51 -4.82 -9.01 1.49
N PHE A 52 -4.03 -7.94 1.44
CA PHE A 52 -2.58 -8.04 1.30
C PHE A 52 -1.94 -8.62 2.56
N ALA A 53 -2.29 -8.12 3.75
CA ALA A 53 -1.78 -8.64 5.01
C ALA A 53 -1.98 -10.15 5.14
N SER A 54 -3.20 -10.64 4.87
CA SER A 54 -3.52 -12.06 4.93
C SER A 54 -2.70 -12.90 3.95
N ALA A 55 -2.58 -12.46 2.69
CA ALA A 55 -1.85 -13.17 1.65
C ALA A 55 -0.33 -13.17 1.85
N LEU A 56 0.20 -12.13 2.50
CA LEU A 56 1.64 -11.95 2.78
C LEU A 56 2.05 -12.47 4.17
N GLY A 57 1.10 -12.88 5.00
CA GLY A 57 1.36 -13.36 6.36
C GLY A 57 1.73 -12.26 7.35
N ILE A 58 1.22 -11.03 7.14
CA ILE A 58 1.41 -9.90 8.05
C ILE A 58 0.36 -9.99 9.17
N PRO A 59 0.76 -10.14 10.45
CA PRO A 59 -0.18 -10.43 11.52
C PRO A 59 -0.86 -9.19 12.11
N LEU A 60 -0.33 -8.00 11.85
CA LEU A 60 -0.70 -6.76 12.52
C LEU A 60 -0.90 -5.63 11.52
N GLY A 61 -1.96 -4.85 11.70
CA GLY A 61 -2.24 -3.66 10.89
C GLY A 61 -2.72 -2.46 11.72
N VAL A 62 -2.55 -1.27 11.15
CA VAL A 62 -3.17 -0.02 11.62
C VAL A 62 -4.20 0.42 10.57
N GLU A 63 -5.43 0.74 11.03
CA GLU A 63 -6.52 1.15 10.15
C GLU A 63 -7.46 2.13 10.88
N PRO A 64 -7.74 3.31 10.33
CA PRO A 64 -8.66 4.26 10.93
C PRO A 64 -10.15 3.93 10.69
N SER A 65 -10.50 3.21 9.60
CA SER A 65 -11.88 2.82 9.29
C SER A 65 -12.25 1.54 10.03
N GLU A 66 -13.23 1.61 10.93
CA GLU A 66 -13.70 0.42 11.66
C GLU A 66 -14.39 -0.58 10.73
N ALA A 67 -15.08 -0.13 9.68
CA ALA A 67 -15.73 -1.01 8.71
C ALA A 67 -14.67 -1.84 7.95
N MET A 68 -13.59 -1.21 7.50
CA MET A 68 -12.45 -1.90 6.86
C MET A 68 -11.76 -2.85 7.85
N ALA A 69 -11.45 -2.38 9.06
CA ALA A 69 -10.82 -3.16 10.13
C ALA A 69 -11.60 -4.42 10.49
N ALA A 70 -12.94 -4.37 10.43
CA ALA A 70 -13.78 -5.54 10.69
C ALA A 70 -13.55 -6.68 9.69
N TYR A 71 -13.29 -6.35 8.41
CA TYR A 71 -12.90 -7.33 7.40
C TYR A 71 -11.51 -7.92 7.68
N ALA A 72 -10.53 -7.07 7.98
CA ALA A 72 -9.17 -7.53 8.29
C ALA A 72 -9.14 -8.47 9.50
N ARG A 73 -9.92 -8.16 10.55
CA ARG A 73 -10.04 -9.04 11.73
C ARG A 73 -10.67 -10.39 11.38
N LYS A 74 -11.67 -10.44 10.48
CA LYS A 74 -12.24 -11.72 9.98
C LYS A 74 -11.20 -12.55 9.22
N ARG A 75 -10.18 -11.91 8.62
CA ARG A 75 -9.03 -12.56 7.96
C ARG A 75 -7.91 -12.92 8.93
N GLY A 76 -8.12 -12.73 10.23
CA GLY A 76 -7.14 -13.10 11.28
C GLY A 76 -6.07 -12.06 11.57
N ILE A 77 -6.20 -10.84 11.04
CA ILE A 77 -5.25 -9.75 11.29
C ILE A 77 -5.63 -9.04 12.60
N GLN A 78 -4.66 -8.82 13.46
CA GLN A 78 -4.82 -7.93 14.60
C GLN A 78 -4.81 -6.47 14.09
N VAL A 79 -5.88 -5.71 14.34
CA VAL A 79 -5.97 -4.33 13.86
C VAL A 79 -6.03 -3.37 15.05
N ILE A 80 -5.10 -2.42 15.06
CA ILE A 80 -5.04 -1.31 16.00
C ILE A 80 -5.66 -0.08 15.29
N PRO A 81 -6.66 0.58 15.89
CA PRO A 81 -7.18 1.84 15.35
C PRO A 81 -6.09 2.92 15.37
N GLY A 82 -5.89 3.61 14.24
CA GLY A 82 -4.87 4.65 14.14
C GLY A 82 -4.64 5.13 12.71
N VAL A 83 -3.75 6.10 12.57
CA VAL A 83 -3.36 6.71 11.30
C VAL A 83 -1.85 6.60 11.10
N GLY A 84 -1.40 6.63 9.85
CA GLY A 84 0.02 6.47 9.50
C GLY A 84 0.91 7.60 10.03
N GLU A 85 0.35 8.79 10.23
CA GLU A 85 1.05 9.98 10.74
C GLU A 85 1.38 9.91 12.24
N ALA A 86 0.79 8.96 12.99
CA ALA A 86 1.01 8.78 14.43
C ALA A 86 0.83 7.30 14.80
N LEU A 87 1.83 6.49 14.53
CA LEU A 87 1.79 5.05 14.78
C LEU A 87 1.90 4.74 16.29
N PRO A 88 0.97 3.96 16.88
CA PRO A 88 0.91 3.69 18.31
C PRO A 88 1.90 2.59 18.76
N PHE A 89 3.14 2.68 18.31
CA PHE A 89 4.21 1.72 18.60
C PHE A 89 5.49 2.41 19.02
N ASP A 90 6.31 1.71 19.80
CA ASP A 90 7.63 2.18 20.18
C ASP A 90 8.58 2.21 18.98
N ASP A 91 9.67 2.97 19.12
CA ASP A 91 10.74 3.03 18.12
C ASP A 91 11.36 1.63 17.92
N ALA A 92 11.77 1.33 16.69
CA ALA A 92 12.46 0.09 16.33
C ALA A 92 11.71 -1.20 16.70
N SER A 93 10.37 -1.18 16.61
CA SER A 93 9.50 -2.33 16.94
C SER A 93 9.39 -3.37 15.83
N PHE A 94 9.67 -3.00 14.58
CA PHE A 94 9.44 -3.84 13.39
C PHE A 94 10.69 -3.97 12.51
N ASP A 95 10.82 -5.12 11.86
CA ASP A 95 11.81 -5.36 10.81
C ASP A 95 11.25 -5.08 9.40
N ALA A 96 9.91 -5.09 9.25
CA ALA A 96 9.22 -4.73 8.02
C ALA A 96 7.94 -3.91 8.28
N VAL A 97 7.74 -2.85 7.50
CA VAL A 97 6.49 -2.07 7.47
C VAL A 97 5.98 -2.07 6.02
N PHE A 98 4.70 -2.34 5.87
CA PHE A 98 4.03 -2.36 4.57
C PHE A 98 3.06 -1.18 4.47
N MET A 99 2.98 -0.60 3.27
CA MET A 99 2.00 0.39 2.86
C MET A 99 1.53 0.03 1.45
N ILE A 100 0.36 -0.58 1.32
CA ILE A 100 -0.13 -1.06 0.04
C ILE A 100 -1.37 -0.27 -0.38
N THR A 101 -1.29 0.45 -1.50
CA THR A 101 -2.34 1.31 -2.07
C THR A 101 -2.95 2.32 -1.08
N VAL A 102 -2.19 2.73 -0.07
CA VAL A 102 -2.61 3.72 0.93
C VAL A 102 -2.01 5.11 0.68
N ASP A 103 -0.87 5.18 0.00
CA ASP A 103 -0.13 6.42 -0.26
C ASP A 103 -0.94 7.44 -1.07
N CYS A 104 -1.83 6.97 -1.94
CA CYS A 104 -2.74 7.82 -2.70
C CYS A 104 -3.84 8.47 -1.84
N TYR A 105 -4.05 8.06 -0.60
CA TYR A 105 -4.98 8.70 0.34
C TYR A 105 -4.30 9.62 1.35
N LEU A 106 -2.99 9.78 1.23
CA LEU A 106 -2.20 10.63 2.11
C LEU A 106 -1.85 11.94 1.38
N PRO A 107 -2.29 13.10 1.87
CA PRO A 107 -1.96 14.39 1.26
C PRO A 107 -0.45 14.66 1.29
N LEU A 108 0.24 14.21 2.35
CA LEU A 108 1.67 14.32 2.54
C LEU A 108 2.24 12.95 2.95
N LEU A 109 3.26 12.46 2.23
CA LEU A 109 3.94 11.21 2.55
C LEU A 109 4.97 11.37 3.67
N ALA A 110 5.60 12.55 3.77
CA ALA A 110 6.72 12.78 4.69
C ALA A 110 6.40 12.46 6.17
N PRO A 111 5.25 12.85 6.76
CA PRO A 111 4.93 12.49 8.14
C PRO A 111 4.80 10.98 8.33
N VAL A 112 4.15 10.28 7.38
CA VAL A 112 3.94 8.84 7.45
C VAL A 112 5.26 8.08 7.26
N PHE A 113 6.10 8.50 6.32
CA PHE A 113 7.42 7.90 6.14
C PHE A 113 8.33 8.13 7.34
N ALA A 114 8.22 9.28 8.03
CA ALA A 114 8.95 9.54 9.27
C ALA A 114 8.52 8.56 10.39
N GLU A 115 7.22 8.30 10.54
CA GLU A 115 6.69 7.33 11.50
C GLU A 115 7.09 5.88 11.12
N CYS A 116 6.96 5.50 9.86
CA CYS A 116 7.45 4.20 9.38
C CYS A 116 8.94 4.02 9.69
N ARG A 117 9.75 5.08 9.45
CA ARG A 117 11.16 5.05 9.76
C ARG A 117 11.43 4.95 11.26
N ARG A 118 10.64 5.61 12.10
CA ARG A 118 10.77 5.57 13.57
C ARG A 118 10.51 4.17 14.10
N VAL A 119 9.42 3.53 13.68
CA VAL A 119 9.03 2.21 14.18
C VAL A 119 9.83 1.06 13.57
N LEU A 120 10.53 1.28 12.45
CA LEU A 120 11.47 0.31 11.87
C LEU A 120 12.78 0.28 12.66
N GLU A 121 13.30 -0.92 12.89
CA GLU A 121 14.67 -1.10 13.37
C GLU A 121 15.70 -0.65 12.33
N ASP A 122 16.96 -0.45 12.75
CA ASP A 122 18.02 -0.08 11.82
C ASP A 122 18.25 -1.18 10.79
N GLY A 123 18.24 -0.79 9.53
CA GLY A 123 18.30 -1.71 8.40
C GLY A 123 17.00 -2.42 8.07
N GLY A 124 15.90 -2.15 8.80
CA GLY A 124 14.55 -2.61 8.48
C GLY A 124 14.02 -2.05 7.16
N HIS A 125 12.93 -2.62 6.68
CA HIS A 125 12.44 -2.36 5.32
C HIS A 125 11.02 -1.78 5.31
N LEU A 126 10.82 -0.73 4.53
CA LEU A 126 9.52 -0.23 4.13
C LEU A 126 9.18 -0.81 2.75
N ILE A 127 8.04 -1.48 2.65
CA ILE A 127 7.53 -2.08 1.42
C ILE A 127 6.28 -1.29 1.00
N LEU A 128 6.30 -0.73 -0.21
CA LEU A 128 5.16 -0.03 -0.79
C LEU A 128 4.57 -0.83 -1.94
N GLY A 129 3.22 -0.86 -2.02
CA GLY A 129 2.46 -1.11 -3.23
C GLY A 129 1.81 0.20 -3.65
N HIS A 130 2.07 0.67 -4.84
CA HIS A 130 1.77 2.03 -5.28
C HIS A 130 1.11 2.04 -6.66
N VAL A 131 0.10 2.89 -6.85
CA VAL A 131 -0.52 3.15 -8.15
C VAL A 131 0.31 4.19 -8.90
N ASP A 132 1.07 3.76 -9.90
CA ASP A 132 1.96 4.62 -10.70
C ASP A 132 1.19 5.33 -11.81
N ILE A 133 0.87 6.61 -11.60
CA ILE A 133 0.18 7.40 -12.63
C ILE A 133 1.07 7.80 -13.82
N ASP A 134 2.39 7.59 -13.74
CA ASP A 134 3.29 7.77 -14.88
C ASP A 134 3.22 6.59 -15.87
N ALA A 135 2.61 5.46 -15.49
CA ALA A 135 2.35 4.33 -16.37
C ALA A 135 1.18 4.59 -17.33
N PRO A 136 1.10 3.91 -18.50
CA PRO A 136 0.03 4.14 -19.48
C PRO A 136 -1.39 4.02 -18.93
N LEU A 137 -1.66 3.08 -18.01
CA LEU A 137 -2.96 2.94 -17.35
C LEU A 137 -3.22 4.02 -16.28
N GLY A 138 -2.20 4.79 -15.89
CA GLY A 138 -2.33 5.86 -14.91
C GLY A 138 -3.28 6.97 -15.38
N GLU A 139 -3.34 7.24 -16.70
CA GLU A 139 -4.28 8.21 -17.27
C GLU A 139 -5.73 7.85 -16.96
N VAL A 140 -6.08 6.56 -16.96
CA VAL A 140 -7.45 6.09 -16.67
C VAL A 140 -7.86 6.42 -15.23
N TYR A 141 -6.93 6.30 -14.27
CA TYR A 141 -7.18 6.70 -12.89
C TYR A 141 -7.43 8.21 -12.75
N LEU A 142 -6.68 9.02 -13.48
CA LEU A 142 -6.84 10.48 -13.49
C LEU A 142 -8.16 10.91 -14.17
N GLU A 143 -8.52 10.27 -15.27
CA GLU A 143 -9.79 10.53 -15.97
C GLU A 143 -11.00 10.13 -15.13
N ALA A 144 -10.92 9.02 -14.39
CA ALA A 144 -11.99 8.53 -13.53
C ALA A 144 -12.07 9.27 -12.18
N GLN A 145 -11.08 10.08 -11.81
CA GLN A 145 -10.93 10.63 -10.47
C GLN A 145 -12.15 11.39 -9.96
N ASP A 146 -12.78 12.21 -10.80
CA ASP A 146 -13.95 13.02 -10.41
C ASP A 146 -15.24 12.20 -10.29
N GLU A 147 -15.33 11.06 -10.97
CA GLU A 147 -16.54 10.23 -11.08
C GLU A 147 -16.52 9.02 -10.14
N ASP A 148 -15.34 8.45 -9.89
CA ASP A 148 -15.17 7.28 -9.04
C ASP A 148 -15.12 7.69 -7.56
N PRO A 149 -16.00 7.15 -6.70
CA PRO A 149 -16.04 7.52 -5.30
C PRO A 149 -14.74 7.19 -4.55
N PHE A 150 -13.99 6.16 -4.95
CA PHE A 150 -12.73 5.81 -4.33
C PHE A 150 -11.60 6.77 -4.69
N TYR A 151 -11.62 7.36 -5.90
CA TYR A 151 -10.52 8.17 -6.41
C TYR A 151 -10.68 9.66 -6.16
N LYS A 152 -11.88 10.14 -5.89
CA LYS A 152 -12.20 11.57 -5.74
C LYS A 152 -11.34 12.30 -4.72
N GLU A 153 -10.98 11.64 -3.63
CA GLU A 153 -10.13 12.19 -2.57
C GLU A 153 -8.67 11.69 -2.69
N ALA A 154 -8.31 11.04 -3.81
CA ALA A 154 -6.98 10.48 -3.99
C ALA A 154 -5.95 11.56 -4.41
N TYR A 155 -4.75 11.42 -3.88
CA TYR A 155 -3.56 12.22 -4.21
C TYR A 155 -2.63 11.34 -5.05
N PHE A 156 -2.99 11.07 -6.27
CA PHE A 156 -2.20 10.22 -7.16
C PHE A 156 -0.81 10.80 -7.44
N ARG A 157 0.19 9.93 -7.49
CA ARG A 157 1.60 10.28 -7.72
C ARG A 157 2.23 9.31 -8.70
N GLY A 158 3.20 9.79 -9.48
CA GLY A 158 4.08 8.89 -10.23
C GLY A 158 5.17 8.32 -9.34
N THR A 159 5.64 7.12 -9.69
CA THR A 159 6.70 6.43 -8.92
C THR A 159 7.96 7.28 -8.73
N ARG A 160 8.34 8.13 -9.69
CA ARG A 160 9.49 9.03 -9.54
C ARG A 160 9.34 9.99 -8.36
N THR A 161 8.13 10.50 -8.13
CA THR A 161 7.85 11.37 -6.98
C THR A 161 8.00 10.60 -5.69
N VAL A 162 7.43 9.39 -5.61
CA VAL A 162 7.52 8.52 -4.43
C VAL A 162 8.97 8.15 -4.10
N LEU A 163 9.80 7.86 -5.12
CA LEU A 163 11.23 7.59 -4.96
C LEU A 163 11.97 8.78 -4.32
N GLY A 164 11.69 10.01 -4.74
CA GLY A 164 12.26 11.22 -4.16
C GLY A 164 11.85 11.43 -2.71
N GLU A 165 10.58 11.21 -2.38
CA GLU A 165 10.05 11.30 -1.01
C GLU A 165 10.68 10.25 -0.08
N LEU A 166 10.86 9.00 -0.55
CA LEU A 166 11.55 7.94 0.20
C LEU A 166 13.00 8.31 0.49
N GLU A 167 13.72 8.82 -0.51
CA GLU A 167 15.11 9.25 -0.33
C GLU A 167 15.22 10.39 0.68
N TYR A 168 14.34 11.39 0.57
CA TYR A 168 14.27 12.52 1.51
C TYR A 168 13.97 12.06 2.94
N ALA A 169 13.11 11.06 3.11
CA ALA A 169 12.79 10.46 4.40
C ALA A 169 13.90 9.55 4.97
N GLY A 170 15.03 9.39 4.28
CA GLY A 170 16.18 8.62 4.75
C GLY A 170 16.10 7.13 4.45
N PHE A 171 15.33 6.73 3.44
CA PHE A 171 15.31 5.38 2.91
C PHE A 171 16.21 5.23 1.69
N GLN A 172 16.64 4.00 1.43
CA GLN A 172 17.32 3.62 0.19
C GLN A 172 16.50 2.55 -0.53
N VAL A 173 15.95 2.87 -1.69
CA VAL A 173 15.22 1.89 -2.50
C VAL A 173 16.20 0.84 -3.04
N THR A 174 15.87 -0.43 -2.83
CA THR A 174 16.72 -1.57 -3.14
C THR A 174 16.15 -2.46 -4.25
N ARG A 175 14.82 -2.50 -4.39
CA ARG A 175 14.12 -3.28 -5.41
C ARG A 175 12.87 -2.56 -5.86
N ILE A 176 12.54 -2.70 -7.14
CA ILE A 176 11.29 -2.23 -7.73
C ILE A 176 10.77 -3.31 -8.67
N ARG A 177 9.47 -3.59 -8.60
CA ARG A 177 8.73 -4.47 -9.50
C ARG A 177 7.46 -3.75 -9.94
N GLN A 178 6.99 -4.09 -11.12
CA GLN A 178 5.76 -3.55 -11.68
C GLN A 178 4.90 -4.65 -12.28
N THR A 179 3.59 -4.43 -12.30
CA THR A 179 2.61 -5.36 -12.85
C THR A 179 1.33 -4.60 -13.22
N VAL A 180 0.30 -5.30 -13.68
CA VAL A 180 -0.99 -4.77 -14.13
C VAL A 180 -0.83 -3.84 -15.35
N TYR A 181 -0.93 -4.44 -16.53
CA TYR A 181 -0.77 -3.76 -17.83
C TYR A 181 -2.11 -3.56 -18.57
N SER A 182 -3.20 -4.13 -18.04
CA SER A 182 -4.59 -3.90 -18.46
C SER A 182 -5.52 -4.11 -17.25
N PHE A 183 -6.78 -3.63 -17.36
CA PHE A 183 -7.81 -3.89 -16.32
C PHE A 183 -8.57 -5.21 -16.55
N ASP A 184 -8.16 -6.03 -17.50
CA ASP A 184 -8.71 -7.37 -17.64
C ASP A 184 -8.32 -8.22 -16.43
N ASN A 185 -9.28 -8.94 -15.85
CA ASN A 185 -9.04 -9.84 -14.74
C ASN A 185 -8.30 -11.10 -15.21
N LEU A 186 -7.00 -10.97 -15.39
CA LEU A 186 -6.06 -12.02 -15.76
C LEU A 186 -4.74 -11.87 -14.99
N LEU A 187 -3.94 -12.93 -14.95
CA LEU A 187 -2.62 -12.87 -14.33
C LEU A 187 -1.69 -12.04 -15.21
N HIS A 188 -1.15 -10.98 -14.62
CA HIS A 188 -0.12 -10.15 -15.23
C HIS A 188 1.26 -10.59 -14.77
N GLU A 189 2.22 -10.62 -15.68
CA GLU A 189 3.61 -10.87 -15.31
C GLU A 189 4.17 -9.76 -14.42
N VAL A 190 5.08 -10.12 -13.55
CA VAL A 190 5.83 -9.17 -12.74
C VAL A 190 7.16 -8.88 -13.43
N ARG A 191 7.42 -7.59 -13.74
CA ARG A 191 8.64 -7.12 -14.39
C ARG A 191 9.48 -6.26 -13.45
N GLU A 192 10.74 -6.12 -13.76
CA GLU A 192 11.64 -5.19 -13.07
C GLU A 192 11.37 -3.74 -13.47
N GLY A 193 11.56 -2.80 -12.50
CA GLY A 193 11.38 -1.37 -12.76
C GLY A 193 9.97 -0.87 -12.52
N HIS A 194 9.63 0.26 -13.13
CA HIS A 194 8.34 0.97 -13.04
C HIS A 194 8.05 1.73 -14.35
N GLY A 195 6.83 2.24 -14.50
CA GLY A 195 6.44 3.14 -15.59
C GLY A 195 5.73 2.46 -16.77
N ASP A 196 5.66 1.11 -16.80
CA ASP A 196 4.86 0.37 -17.79
C ASP A 196 3.60 -0.24 -17.15
N GLY A 197 3.75 -0.91 -16.01
CA GLY A 197 2.64 -1.45 -15.21
C GLY A 197 2.14 -0.41 -14.22
N VAL A 198 0.81 -0.33 -14.04
CA VAL A 198 0.20 0.68 -13.16
C VAL A 198 0.38 0.38 -11.66
N PHE A 199 0.66 -0.85 -11.29
CA PHE A 199 1.02 -1.19 -9.92
C PHE A 199 2.53 -1.36 -9.80
N ALA A 200 3.16 -0.55 -8.95
CA ALA A 200 4.58 -0.62 -8.62
C ALA A 200 4.78 -1.06 -7.17
N ALA A 201 5.55 -2.13 -6.98
CA ALA A 201 5.99 -2.60 -5.68
C ALA A 201 7.44 -2.17 -5.44
N LEU A 202 7.70 -1.51 -4.30
CA LEU A 202 9.02 -0.98 -3.94
C LEU A 202 9.45 -1.55 -2.58
N CYS A 203 10.74 -1.89 -2.48
CA CYS A 203 11.38 -2.17 -1.20
C CYS A 203 12.42 -1.09 -0.91
N ALA A 204 12.27 -0.43 0.22
CA ALA A 204 13.15 0.64 0.66
C ALA A 204 13.73 0.33 2.05
N ARG A 205 15.06 0.34 2.18
CA ARG A 205 15.77 0.05 3.41
C ARG A 205 16.00 1.32 4.22
N LYS A 206 15.72 1.28 5.53
CA LYS A 206 16.10 2.35 6.47
C LYS A 206 17.64 2.49 6.51
N LYS A 207 18.13 3.71 6.23
CA LYS A 207 19.56 4.07 6.33
C LYS A 207 19.94 4.31 7.79
#